data_77ba99a351a90572b4e1e8d334012318
#
_entry.id   77ba99a351a90572b4e1e8d334012318
#
_cell.length_a   1.000
_cell.length_b   1.000
_cell.length_c   1.000
_cell.angle_alpha   90.00
_cell.angle_beta   90.00
_cell.angle_gamma   90.00
#
_symmetry.space_group_name_H-M   'P 1'
#
loop_
_entity.id
_entity.type
_entity.pdbx_description
1 polymer ?
#
loop_
_entity_poly.entity_id
_entity_poly.type
_entity_poly.pdbx_seq_one_letter_code
_entity_poly.pdbx_strand_id
1 'polypeptide(L)'
;VKTADKEVPLEARSTRRYRDHLIRFVATGYELPRTDAVELELDGEWKQGKYGMQFQVEQWRQIVPRTKSGVEGYLASGLIKGIGPATAALIVSRFGEDTLDILQKRPERLLEIKGITESKLEEIKTSYAESRMLQDLLVLLSPFKITPKTALKIYQYFGPASVDILKKSPFELCQISGFGFLRVDAIVQKNGGDLHD
;
A
#
# COMPACT_ATOMS: atom_id res chain seq x y z
N VAL A 1 1.21 -15.47 -3.45
CA VAL A 1 0.32 -14.99 -2.37
C VAL A 1 -0.24 -16.18 -1.61
N LYS A 2 -0.53 -16.02 -0.32
CA LYS A 2 -1.20 -17.02 0.54
C LYS A 2 -2.44 -16.38 1.19
N THR A 3 -3.53 -17.15 1.26
CA THR A 3 -4.81 -16.68 1.83
C THR A 3 -5.56 -17.80 2.51
N ALA A 4 -6.44 -17.45 3.44
CA ALA A 4 -7.44 -18.37 4.01
C ALA A 4 -8.75 -18.36 3.21
N ASP A 5 -8.90 -17.46 2.24
CA ASP A 5 -10.07 -17.32 1.41
C ASP A 5 -10.30 -18.58 0.55
N LYS A 6 -11.48 -19.16 0.65
CA LYS A 6 -11.87 -20.37 -0.06
C LYS A 6 -12.40 -20.12 -1.47
N GLU A 7 -12.65 -18.86 -1.85
CA GLU A 7 -13.13 -18.47 -3.18
C GLU A 7 -12.06 -18.55 -4.27
N VAL A 8 -10.80 -18.80 -3.89
CA VAL A 8 -9.73 -19.06 -4.87
C VAL A 8 -10.10 -20.27 -5.73
N PRO A 9 -10.14 -20.15 -7.08
CA PRO A 9 -10.42 -21.26 -7.99
C PRO A 9 -9.46 -22.44 -7.79
N LEU A 10 -9.95 -23.67 -7.92
CA LEU A 10 -9.14 -24.86 -7.69
C LEU A 10 -7.93 -24.94 -8.64
N GLU A 11 -8.13 -24.57 -9.89
CA GLU A 11 -7.10 -24.53 -10.94
C GLU A 11 -6.02 -23.47 -10.72
N ALA A 12 -6.31 -22.47 -9.89
CA ALA A 12 -5.35 -21.43 -9.52
C ALA A 12 -4.50 -21.81 -8.30
N ARG A 13 -4.90 -22.85 -7.55
CA ARG A 13 -4.24 -23.23 -6.30
C ARG A 13 -2.92 -23.95 -6.58
N SER A 14 -1.90 -23.60 -5.79
CA SER A 14 -0.63 -24.34 -5.82
C SER A 14 -0.85 -25.80 -5.44
N THR A 15 -0.27 -26.70 -6.22
CA THR A 15 -0.29 -28.15 -5.97
C THR A 15 0.66 -28.60 -4.86
N ARG A 16 1.59 -27.72 -4.43
CA ARG A 16 2.51 -28.00 -3.32
C ARG A 16 1.76 -28.04 -2.00
N ARG A 17 2.03 -29.06 -1.18
CA ARG A 17 1.50 -29.17 0.17
C ARG A 17 2.35 -28.34 1.15
N TYR A 18 1.67 -27.53 1.95
CA TYR A 18 2.26 -26.71 2.99
C TYR A 18 1.65 -27.09 4.35
N ARG A 19 2.37 -26.84 5.44
CA ARG A 19 1.91 -27.19 6.80
C ARG A 19 0.87 -26.22 7.36
N ASP A 20 0.84 -24.99 6.81
CA ASP A 20 -0.12 -23.99 7.17
C ASP A 20 -1.37 -24.16 6.31
N HIS A 21 -2.47 -24.46 6.65
CA HIS A 21 -3.70 -24.72 5.86
C HIS A 21 -4.12 -23.56 4.91
N LEU A 22 -3.16 -22.70 4.50
CA LEU A 22 -3.41 -21.55 3.63
C LEU A 22 -3.33 -21.98 2.15
N ILE A 23 -4.23 -21.42 1.36
CA ILE A 23 -4.26 -21.56 -0.09
C ILE A 23 -3.21 -20.61 -0.69
N ARG A 24 -2.43 -21.10 -1.65
CA ARG A 24 -1.44 -20.30 -2.38
C ARG A 24 -1.79 -20.23 -3.84
N PHE A 25 -1.63 -19.04 -4.39
CA PHE A 25 -1.87 -18.75 -5.80
C PHE A 25 -0.88 -17.69 -6.31
N VAL A 26 -0.86 -17.51 -7.63
CA VAL A 26 -0.05 -16.45 -8.25
C VAL A 26 -0.90 -15.20 -8.39
N ALA A 27 -0.43 -14.10 -7.83
CA ALA A 27 -0.98 -12.77 -8.08
C ALA A 27 0.02 -11.96 -8.90
N THR A 28 -0.47 -11.26 -9.91
CA THR A 28 0.31 -10.39 -10.78
C THR A 28 -0.30 -8.99 -10.76
N GLY A 29 0.52 -7.98 -10.64
CA GLY A 29 0.07 -6.59 -10.57
C GLY A 29 1.25 -5.63 -10.47
N TYR A 30 0.94 -4.33 -10.53
CA TYR A 30 1.95 -3.30 -10.44
C TYR A 30 2.28 -2.99 -8.98
N GLU A 31 3.58 -2.87 -8.68
CA GLU A 31 4.11 -2.49 -7.35
C GLU A 31 3.63 -3.37 -6.18
N LEU A 32 3.25 -4.62 -6.46
CA LEU A 32 2.91 -5.57 -5.39
C LEU A 32 4.13 -5.80 -4.49
N PRO A 33 3.98 -5.72 -3.15
CA PRO A 33 5.06 -6.04 -2.22
C PRO A 33 5.59 -7.45 -2.42
N ARG A 34 6.91 -7.60 -2.53
CA ARG A 34 7.59 -8.90 -2.68
C ARG A 34 7.96 -9.51 -1.34
N THR A 35 7.04 -9.44 -0.38
CA THR A 35 7.23 -9.96 0.97
C THR A 35 5.97 -10.67 1.42
N ASP A 36 6.10 -11.64 2.31
CA ASP A 36 4.99 -12.30 2.98
C ASP A 36 4.71 -11.73 4.40
N ALA A 37 5.43 -10.67 4.74
CA ALA A 37 5.32 -10.00 6.04
C ALA A 37 4.16 -8.99 6.12
N VAL A 38 3.42 -8.78 5.04
CA VAL A 38 2.31 -7.82 4.99
C VAL A 38 1.02 -8.51 4.56
N GLU A 39 -0.09 -8.06 5.13
CA GLU A 39 -1.42 -8.45 4.69
C GLU A 39 -1.94 -7.45 3.66
N LEU A 40 -2.50 -7.98 2.59
CA LEU A 40 -3.03 -7.19 1.48
C LEU A 40 -4.47 -7.55 1.22
N GLU A 41 -5.28 -6.56 0.98
CA GLU A 41 -6.55 -6.72 0.29
C GLU A 41 -6.31 -6.47 -1.19
N LEU A 42 -6.68 -7.44 -2.02
CA LEU A 42 -6.47 -7.42 -3.46
C LEU A 42 -7.81 -7.36 -4.16
N ASP A 43 -7.96 -6.44 -5.10
CA ASP A 43 -9.07 -6.35 -6.02
C ASP A 43 -8.58 -6.62 -7.44
N GLY A 44 -9.31 -7.41 -8.23
CA GLY A 44 -8.89 -7.80 -9.56
C GLY A 44 -9.69 -8.97 -10.11
N GLU A 45 -9.14 -9.63 -11.12
CA GLU A 45 -9.80 -10.71 -11.84
C GLU A 45 -8.91 -11.94 -11.99
N TRP A 46 -9.53 -13.13 -12.02
CA TRP A 46 -8.86 -14.36 -12.39
C TRP A 46 -8.68 -14.43 -13.88
N LYS A 47 -7.44 -14.57 -14.35
CA LYS A 47 -7.11 -14.68 -15.79
C LYS A 47 -6.17 -15.85 -16.07
N GLN A 48 -6.38 -16.47 -17.22
CA GLN A 48 -5.47 -17.51 -17.72
C GLN A 48 -4.17 -16.85 -18.18
N GLY A 49 -3.07 -17.15 -17.50
CA GLY A 49 -1.73 -16.70 -17.87
C GLY A 49 -0.89 -17.80 -18.52
N LYS A 50 0.33 -17.48 -18.89
CA LYS A 50 1.28 -18.42 -19.54
C LYS A 50 1.54 -19.67 -18.70
N TYR A 51 1.46 -19.59 -17.38
CA TYR A 51 1.80 -20.67 -16.45
C TYR A 51 0.60 -21.16 -15.62
N GLY A 52 -0.62 -20.91 -16.09
CA GLY A 52 -1.86 -21.29 -15.40
C GLY A 52 -2.72 -20.11 -14.97
N MET A 53 -3.77 -20.39 -14.23
CA MET A 53 -4.69 -19.40 -13.70
C MET A 53 -3.96 -18.52 -12.66
N GLN A 54 -4.07 -17.21 -12.81
CA GLN A 54 -3.48 -16.21 -11.91
C GLN A 54 -4.46 -15.08 -11.61
N PHE A 55 -4.33 -14.48 -10.44
CA PHE A 55 -5.12 -13.31 -10.07
C PHE A 55 -4.44 -12.06 -10.58
N GLN A 56 -5.05 -11.39 -11.55
CA GLN A 56 -4.58 -10.11 -12.07
C GLN A 56 -5.11 -9.00 -11.17
N VAL A 57 -4.22 -8.47 -10.34
CA VAL A 57 -4.54 -7.41 -9.39
C VAL A 57 -4.66 -6.09 -10.14
N GLU A 58 -5.83 -5.48 -10.06
CA GLU A 58 -6.11 -4.15 -10.56
C GLU A 58 -5.84 -3.10 -9.51
N GLN A 59 -6.18 -3.42 -8.26
CA GLN A 59 -5.97 -2.57 -7.09
C GLN A 59 -5.55 -3.41 -5.90
N TRP A 60 -4.81 -2.80 -5.00
CA TRP A 60 -4.47 -3.42 -3.73
C TRP A 60 -4.31 -2.36 -2.65
N ARG A 61 -4.62 -2.74 -1.44
CA ARG A 61 -4.32 -1.95 -0.25
C ARG A 61 -3.67 -2.80 0.82
N GLN A 62 -2.80 -2.19 1.57
CA GLN A 62 -2.20 -2.86 2.70
C GLN A 62 -3.12 -2.77 3.91
N ILE A 63 -3.35 -3.91 4.55
CA ILE A 63 -4.08 -3.96 5.82
C ILE A 63 -3.09 -3.59 6.92
N VAL A 64 -3.40 -2.54 7.67
CA VAL A 64 -2.58 -2.14 8.82
C VAL A 64 -2.70 -3.20 9.90
N PRO A 65 -1.61 -3.86 10.28
CA PRO A 65 -1.66 -4.93 11.26
C PRO A 65 -1.98 -4.39 12.66
N ARG A 66 -2.77 -5.15 13.41
CA ARG A 66 -3.15 -4.81 14.80
C ARG A 66 -2.41 -5.64 15.84
N THR A 67 -1.67 -6.68 15.44
CA THR A 67 -0.89 -7.52 16.34
C THR A 67 0.57 -7.12 16.34
N LYS A 68 1.29 -7.35 17.44
CA LYS A 68 2.73 -7.05 17.54
C LYS A 68 3.54 -7.71 16.43
N SER A 69 3.30 -8.98 16.12
CA SER A 69 4.00 -9.70 15.06
C SER A 69 3.67 -9.15 13.67
N GLY A 70 2.44 -8.74 13.44
CA GLY A 70 2.03 -8.09 12.20
C GLY A 70 2.68 -6.72 12.02
N VAL A 71 2.74 -5.90 13.09
CA VAL A 71 3.43 -4.60 13.09
C VAL A 71 4.93 -4.79 12.82
N GLU A 72 5.56 -5.76 13.46
CA GLU A 72 6.97 -6.08 13.23
C GLU A 72 7.22 -6.49 11.79
N GLY A 73 6.41 -7.41 11.24
CA GLY A 73 6.48 -7.81 9.84
C GLY A 73 6.28 -6.65 8.87
N TYR A 74 5.32 -5.77 9.17
CA TYR A 74 5.08 -4.56 8.37
C TYR A 74 6.31 -3.64 8.33
N LEU A 75 6.89 -3.35 9.49
CA LEU A 75 8.08 -2.50 9.57
C LEU A 75 9.30 -3.14 8.89
N ALA A 76 9.45 -4.47 9.04
CA ALA A 76 10.55 -5.23 8.45
C ALA A 76 10.41 -5.49 6.94
N SER A 77 9.27 -5.16 6.35
CA SER A 77 8.92 -5.50 4.95
C SER A 77 9.80 -4.80 3.89
N GLY A 78 10.57 -3.79 4.29
CA GLY A 78 11.34 -2.93 3.36
C GLY A 78 10.54 -1.79 2.73
N LEU A 79 9.25 -1.65 3.07
CA LEU A 79 8.41 -0.54 2.62
C LEU A 79 8.82 0.79 3.28
N ILE A 80 9.37 0.73 4.49
CA ILE A 80 9.83 1.90 5.22
C ILE A 80 11.36 1.87 5.25
N LYS A 81 11.97 2.82 4.54
CA LYS A 81 13.44 2.97 4.54
C LYS A 81 13.93 3.27 5.95
N GLY A 82 15.13 2.81 6.26
CA GLY A 82 15.72 2.99 7.60
C GLY A 82 15.28 1.96 8.64
N ILE A 83 14.27 1.12 8.37
CA ILE A 83 13.85 0.05 9.27
C ILE A 83 14.12 -1.31 8.63
N GLY A 84 15.13 -2.01 9.10
CA GLY A 84 15.36 -3.42 8.79
C GLY A 84 14.76 -4.34 9.87
N PRO A 85 14.81 -5.69 9.68
CA PRO A 85 14.20 -6.65 10.60
C PRO A 85 14.64 -6.48 12.05
N ALA A 86 15.94 -6.30 12.32
CA ALA A 86 16.46 -6.10 13.66
C ALA A 86 15.94 -4.79 14.30
N THR A 87 15.88 -3.70 13.53
CA THR A 87 15.34 -2.42 14.00
C THR A 87 13.83 -2.52 14.26
N ALA A 88 13.09 -3.21 13.40
CA ALA A 88 11.65 -3.46 13.58
C ALA A 88 11.37 -4.20 14.89
N ALA A 89 12.11 -5.29 15.14
CA ALA A 89 12.00 -6.06 16.39
C ALA A 89 12.26 -5.19 17.63
N LEU A 90 13.28 -4.34 17.61
CA LEU A 90 13.57 -3.41 18.72
C LEU A 90 12.46 -2.39 18.93
N ILE A 91 11.94 -1.80 17.84
CA ILE A 91 10.85 -0.84 17.90
C ILE A 91 9.59 -1.47 18.52
N VAL A 92 9.19 -2.64 18.01
CA VAL A 92 7.98 -3.33 18.48
C VAL A 92 8.18 -3.88 19.90
N SER A 93 9.37 -4.35 20.26
CA SER A 93 9.69 -4.75 21.63
C SER A 93 9.53 -3.58 22.62
N ARG A 94 9.88 -2.36 22.21
CA ARG A 94 9.81 -1.16 23.05
C ARG A 94 8.41 -0.60 23.17
N PHE A 95 7.68 -0.53 22.03
CA PHE A 95 6.41 0.21 21.93
C PHE A 95 5.18 -0.70 21.76
N GLY A 96 5.38 -1.96 21.43
CA GLY A 96 4.28 -2.93 21.30
C GLY A 96 3.25 -2.52 20.25
N GLU A 97 1.99 -2.53 20.65
CA GLU A 97 0.84 -2.18 19.80
C GLU A 97 0.78 -0.69 19.47
N ASP A 98 1.38 0.17 20.30
CA ASP A 98 1.42 1.61 20.09
C ASP A 98 2.45 2.04 19.03
N THR A 99 3.22 1.11 18.47
CA THR A 99 4.32 1.39 17.54
C THR A 99 3.89 2.28 16.37
N LEU A 100 2.77 1.95 15.71
CA LEU A 100 2.30 2.71 14.55
C LEU A 100 1.77 4.11 14.95
N ASP A 101 1.17 4.22 16.11
CA ASP A 101 0.70 5.49 16.67
C ASP A 101 1.89 6.41 17.03
N ILE A 102 2.95 5.83 17.58
CA ILE A 102 4.20 6.53 17.86
C ILE A 102 4.87 7.01 16.56
N LEU A 103 5.01 6.14 15.56
CA LEU A 103 5.55 6.52 14.25
C LEU A 103 4.79 7.68 13.61
N GLN A 104 3.48 7.73 13.82
CA GLN A 104 2.61 8.76 13.22
C GLN A 104 2.59 10.06 14.00
N LYS A 105 2.51 10.00 15.33
CA LYS A 105 2.22 11.16 16.19
C LYS A 105 3.43 11.66 16.97
N ARG A 106 4.36 10.77 17.31
CA ARG A 106 5.51 11.06 18.17
C ARG A 106 6.76 10.30 17.73
N PRO A 107 7.18 10.44 16.45
CA PRO A 107 8.29 9.68 15.88
C PRO A 107 9.63 9.93 16.58
N GLU A 108 9.80 11.06 17.25
CA GLU A 108 10.98 11.39 18.04
C GLU A 108 11.27 10.38 19.15
N ARG A 109 10.24 9.67 19.62
CA ARG A 109 10.43 8.60 20.61
C ARG A 109 11.25 7.41 20.08
N LEU A 110 11.39 7.28 18.76
CA LEU A 110 12.28 6.27 18.19
C LEU A 110 13.75 6.48 18.58
N LEU A 111 14.15 7.70 18.96
CA LEU A 111 15.49 7.98 19.50
C LEU A 111 15.78 7.26 20.83
N GLU A 112 14.75 6.78 21.55
CA GLU A 112 14.91 5.94 22.74
C GLU A 112 15.53 4.57 22.39
N ILE A 113 15.58 4.20 21.11
CA ILE A 113 16.05 2.91 20.63
C ILE A 113 17.50 3.01 20.21
N LYS A 114 18.34 2.14 20.79
CA LYS A 114 19.77 2.07 20.45
C LYS A 114 19.95 1.78 18.95
N GLY A 115 20.71 2.66 18.28
CA GLY A 115 21.02 2.55 16.85
C GLY A 115 20.08 3.34 15.92
N ILE A 116 19.10 4.08 16.47
CA ILE A 116 18.36 5.09 15.73
C ILE A 116 18.97 6.45 16.06
N THR A 117 19.60 7.06 15.07
CA THR A 117 20.14 8.42 15.13
C THR A 117 19.11 9.40 14.58
N GLU A 118 19.32 10.70 14.79
CA GLU A 118 18.47 11.76 14.24
C GLU A 118 18.37 11.66 12.70
N SER A 119 19.48 11.42 12.02
CA SER A 119 19.49 11.23 10.56
C SER A 119 18.63 10.03 10.12
N LYS A 120 18.71 8.93 10.84
CA LYS A 120 17.91 7.74 10.58
C LYS A 120 16.43 7.95 10.92
N LEU A 121 16.14 8.74 11.96
CA LEU A 121 14.80 9.14 12.30
C LEU A 121 14.15 9.96 11.17
N GLU A 122 14.85 10.91 10.60
CA GLU A 122 14.33 11.72 9.49
C GLU A 122 14.09 10.86 8.22
N GLU A 123 14.97 9.90 7.92
CA GLU A 123 14.75 8.93 6.85
C GLU A 123 13.49 8.11 7.08
N ILE A 124 13.29 7.59 8.29
CA ILE A 124 12.11 6.80 8.69
C ILE A 124 10.84 7.64 8.58
N LYS A 125 10.83 8.87 9.11
CA LYS A 125 9.69 9.78 9.06
C LYS A 125 9.25 10.07 7.63
N THR A 126 10.20 10.43 6.79
CA THR A 126 9.94 10.74 5.37
C THR A 126 9.37 9.52 4.65
N SER A 127 10.02 8.38 4.76
CA SER A 127 9.58 7.16 4.09
C SER A 127 8.23 6.65 4.59
N TYR A 128 7.96 6.76 5.89
CA TYR A 128 6.67 6.38 6.47
C TYR A 128 5.54 7.29 5.99
N ALA A 129 5.77 8.60 5.94
CA ALA A 129 4.81 9.57 5.43
C ALA A 129 4.51 9.32 3.93
N GLU A 130 5.53 9.09 3.11
CA GLU A 130 5.39 8.77 1.69
C GLU A 130 4.56 7.49 1.48
N SER A 131 4.86 6.44 2.22
CA SER A 131 4.13 5.16 2.16
C SER A 131 2.64 5.34 2.50
N ARG A 132 2.33 6.10 3.53
CA ARG A 132 0.94 6.39 3.91
C ARG A 132 0.20 7.22 2.87
N MET A 133 0.82 8.27 2.37
CA MET A 133 0.21 9.12 1.35
C MET A 133 -0.11 8.37 0.07
N LEU A 134 0.76 7.47 -0.36
CA LEU A 134 0.49 6.62 -1.52
C LEU A 134 -0.69 5.69 -1.26
N GLN A 135 -0.81 5.12 -0.05
CA GLN A 135 -1.96 4.30 0.33
C GLN A 135 -3.26 5.10 0.33
N ASP A 136 -3.26 6.28 0.92
CA ASP A 136 -4.44 7.17 0.94
C ASP A 136 -4.87 7.54 -0.48
N LEU A 137 -3.90 7.81 -1.36
CA LEU A 137 -4.15 8.11 -2.76
C LEU A 137 -4.77 6.90 -3.50
N LEU A 138 -4.25 5.69 -3.27
CA LEU A 138 -4.80 4.46 -3.84
C LEU A 138 -6.25 4.21 -3.39
N VAL A 139 -6.55 4.44 -2.12
CA VAL A 139 -7.91 4.32 -1.57
C VAL A 139 -8.84 5.32 -2.24
N LEU A 140 -8.43 6.59 -2.37
CA LEU A 140 -9.22 7.63 -3.03
C LEU A 140 -9.46 7.34 -4.52
N LEU A 141 -8.50 6.74 -5.20
CA LEU A 141 -8.57 6.44 -6.64
C LEU A 141 -9.24 5.10 -6.95
N SER A 142 -9.45 4.25 -5.93
CA SER A 142 -10.06 2.93 -6.05
C SER A 142 -11.41 2.93 -6.81
N PRO A 143 -12.38 3.83 -6.52
CA PRO A 143 -13.68 3.84 -7.22
C PRO A 143 -13.59 4.14 -8.72
N PHE A 144 -12.46 4.68 -9.18
CA PHE A 144 -12.28 5.13 -10.59
C PHE A 144 -11.52 4.12 -11.44
N LYS A 145 -11.23 2.93 -10.92
CA LYS A 145 -10.45 1.89 -11.60
C LYS A 145 -9.08 2.41 -12.10
N ILE A 146 -8.47 3.30 -11.32
CA ILE A 146 -7.14 3.83 -11.60
C ILE A 146 -6.11 2.85 -11.08
N THR A 147 -5.22 2.41 -11.96
CA THR A 147 -4.19 1.43 -11.59
C THR A 147 -3.18 2.01 -10.60
N PRO A 148 -2.56 1.19 -9.75
CA PRO A 148 -1.49 1.63 -8.84
C PRO A 148 -0.34 2.36 -9.55
N LYS A 149 -0.01 1.94 -10.78
CA LYS A 149 0.97 2.63 -11.63
C LYS A 149 0.59 4.07 -11.89
N THR A 150 -0.67 4.32 -12.13
CA THR A 150 -1.20 5.66 -12.41
C THR A 150 -1.24 6.50 -11.14
N ALA A 151 -1.63 5.90 -10.01
CA ALA A 151 -1.57 6.56 -8.70
C ALA A 151 -0.13 6.98 -8.33
N LEU A 152 0.84 6.10 -8.60
CA LEU A 152 2.25 6.43 -8.41
C LEU A 152 2.71 7.61 -9.28
N LYS A 153 2.26 7.69 -10.54
CA LYS A 153 2.56 8.84 -11.41
C LYS A 153 1.99 10.16 -10.84
N ILE A 154 0.76 10.12 -10.31
CA ILE A 154 0.16 11.28 -9.64
C ILE A 154 1.03 11.70 -8.46
N TYR A 155 1.41 10.73 -7.63
CA TYR A 155 2.26 11.00 -6.48
C TYR A 155 3.65 11.53 -6.87
N GLN A 156 4.27 10.97 -7.92
CA GLN A 156 5.56 11.45 -8.44
C GLN A 156 5.50 12.89 -8.98
N TYR A 157 4.34 13.29 -9.52
CA TYR A 157 4.17 14.63 -10.11
C TYR A 157 3.82 15.68 -9.06
N PHE A 158 2.87 15.40 -8.16
CA PHE A 158 2.34 16.35 -7.19
C PHE A 158 2.87 16.14 -5.75
N GLY A 159 3.59 15.05 -5.50
CA GLY A 159 4.10 14.72 -4.17
C GLY A 159 3.02 14.68 -3.09
N PRO A 160 3.31 15.25 -1.92
CA PRO A 160 2.37 15.31 -0.79
C PRO A 160 1.06 16.02 -1.10
N ALA A 161 1.01 16.91 -2.07
CA ALA A 161 -0.20 17.63 -2.47
C ALA A 161 -1.22 16.77 -3.26
N SER A 162 -0.85 15.56 -3.68
CA SER A 162 -1.67 14.70 -4.54
C SER A 162 -3.09 14.48 -4.04
N VAL A 163 -3.25 14.25 -2.74
CA VAL A 163 -4.56 14.01 -2.11
C VAL A 163 -5.42 15.27 -2.10
N ASP A 164 -4.82 16.42 -1.79
CA ASP A 164 -5.50 17.71 -1.79
C ASP A 164 -5.92 18.14 -3.20
N ILE A 165 -5.05 17.92 -4.19
CA ILE A 165 -5.33 18.21 -5.61
C ILE A 165 -6.50 17.35 -6.09
N LEU A 166 -6.52 16.06 -5.78
CA LEU A 166 -7.64 15.17 -6.11
C LEU A 166 -8.98 15.64 -5.54
N LYS A 167 -8.97 16.22 -4.33
CA LYS A 167 -10.18 16.68 -3.65
C LYS A 167 -10.62 18.07 -4.07
N LYS A 168 -9.69 18.99 -4.30
CA LYS A 168 -9.97 20.42 -4.48
C LYS A 168 -9.84 20.90 -5.93
N SER A 169 -8.92 20.30 -6.69
CA SER A 169 -8.57 20.73 -8.05
C SER A 169 -8.27 19.56 -8.97
N PRO A 170 -9.19 18.59 -9.12
CA PRO A 170 -8.93 17.33 -9.84
C PRO A 170 -8.52 17.53 -11.30
N PHE A 171 -8.91 18.65 -11.95
CA PHE A 171 -8.51 18.96 -13.33
C PHE A 171 -7.01 19.24 -13.49
N GLU A 172 -6.28 19.52 -12.43
CA GLU A 172 -4.81 19.58 -12.43
C GLU A 172 -4.18 18.26 -12.90
N LEU A 173 -4.87 17.12 -12.70
CA LEU A 173 -4.44 15.81 -13.20
C LEU A 173 -4.26 15.76 -14.72
N CYS A 174 -4.93 16.65 -15.48
CA CYS A 174 -4.76 16.74 -16.92
C CYS A 174 -3.33 17.10 -17.35
N GLN A 175 -2.51 17.62 -16.45
CA GLN A 175 -1.09 17.91 -16.70
C GLN A 175 -0.25 16.62 -16.79
N ILE A 176 -0.78 15.50 -16.26
CA ILE A 176 -0.07 14.21 -16.28
C ILE A 176 -0.37 13.49 -17.58
N SER A 177 0.69 13.07 -18.29
CA SER A 177 0.56 12.26 -19.51
C SER A 177 -0.24 10.98 -19.24
N GLY A 178 -1.35 10.80 -19.97
CA GLY A 178 -2.28 9.68 -19.82
C GLY A 178 -3.53 9.97 -18.97
N PHE A 179 -3.64 11.21 -18.43
CA PHE A 179 -4.88 11.73 -17.85
C PHE A 179 -5.55 12.71 -18.83
N GLY A 180 -6.44 12.22 -19.68
CA GLY A 180 -7.28 13.08 -20.50
C GLY A 180 -8.46 13.63 -19.70
N PHE A 181 -9.01 14.77 -20.15
CA PHE A 181 -10.15 15.47 -19.55
C PHE A 181 -11.32 14.54 -19.18
N LEU A 182 -11.74 13.65 -20.08
CA LEU A 182 -12.85 12.71 -19.84
C LEU A 182 -12.61 11.78 -18.63
N ARG A 183 -11.37 11.44 -18.36
CA ARG A 183 -11.02 10.58 -17.23
C ARG A 183 -11.05 11.34 -15.91
N VAL A 184 -10.64 12.59 -15.95
CA VAL A 184 -10.69 13.49 -14.79
C VAL A 184 -12.14 13.88 -14.50
N ASP A 185 -12.93 14.17 -15.51
CA ASP A 185 -14.35 14.47 -15.38
C ASP A 185 -15.11 13.32 -14.72
N ALA A 186 -14.84 12.07 -15.11
CA ALA A 186 -15.40 10.89 -14.44
C ALA A 186 -15.04 10.80 -12.94
N ILE A 187 -13.85 11.26 -12.55
CA ILE A 187 -13.43 11.35 -11.14
C ILE A 187 -14.24 12.41 -10.42
N VAL A 188 -14.41 13.58 -11.03
CA VAL A 188 -15.16 14.71 -10.46
C VAL A 188 -16.62 14.33 -10.25
N GLN A 189 -17.29 13.78 -11.26
CA GLN A 189 -18.70 13.39 -11.20
C GLN A 189 -18.98 12.35 -10.10
N LYS A 190 -18.08 11.37 -9.89
CA LYS A 190 -18.23 10.36 -8.84
C LYS A 190 -17.94 10.88 -7.44
N ASN A 191 -17.10 11.90 -7.30
CA ASN A 191 -16.81 12.50 -5.99
C ASN A 191 -17.91 13.48 -5.51
N GLY A 192 -19.07 13.53 -6.20
CA GLY A 192 -20.18 14.40 -5.82
C GLY A 192 -19.89 15.87 -6.14
N GLY A 193 -19.14 16.10 -7.22
CA GLY A 193 -18.78 17.44 -7.65
C GLY A 193 -19.99 18.23 -8.12
N ASP A 194 -20.60 19.00 -7.24
CA ASP A 194 -21.21 20.27 -7.62
C ASP A 194 -20.07 21.23 -7.98
N LEU A 195 -19.66 21.19 -9.26
CA LEU A 195 -18.80 22.20 -9.84
C LEU A 195 -19.68 23.28 -10.51
N HIS A 196 -20.60 23.80 -9.74
CA HIS A 196 -21.33 25.02 -10.04
C HIS A 196 -21.32 25.88 -8.78
N ASP A 197 -20.17 26.54 -8.54
CA ASP A 197 -20.06 27.89 -7.98
C ASP A 197 -18.69 28.47 -8.40
#